data_7ff081661fe87d0e340844bd4e0b3b6c
#
_entry.id   7ff081661fe87d0e340844bd4e0b3b6c
#
_cell.length_a   1.000
_cell.length_b   1.000
_cell.length_c   1.000
_cell.angle_alpha   90.00
_cell.angle_beta   90.00
_cell.angle_gamma   90.00
#
_symmetry.space_group_name_H-M   'P 1'
#
loop_
_entity.id
_entity.type
_entity.pdbx_description
1 polymer ?
#
loop_
_entity_poly.entity_id
_entity_poly.type
_entity_poly.pdbx_seq_one_letter_code
_entity_poly.pdbx_strand_id
1 'polypeptide(L)'
;GLYGILKPLDLIQPYRLEMGTKLSVGNSTDLYQFWKKKVTDKLVNELERNELLVNLASKEYFSVVDTKVIKSPIVSPEFKDFKNGKLKIISFYAKKARGMMARYLIEKNAKSLDDINSFEISGYRLSNEETTNKFNPVFIR
;
A
#
# COMPACT_ATOMS: atom_id res chain seq x y z
N GLY A 1 -12.47 5.71 -1.11
CA GLY A 1 -13.85 5.41 -1.52
C GLY A 1 -14.52 6.58 -2.22
N LEU A 2 -14.56 7.78 -1.59
CA LEU A 2 -15.28 8.95 -2.15
C LEU A 2 -14.41 9.78 -3.10
N TYR A 3 -13.17 10.05 -2.74
CA TYR A 3 -12.31 11.02 -3.44
C TYR A 3 -11.30 10.39 -4.42
N GLY A 4 -11.16 9.08 -4.43
CA GLY A 4 -10.13 8.40 -5.22
C GLY A 4 -8.72 8.58 -4.62
N ILE A 5 -7.74 8.97 -5.45
CA ILE A 5 -6.37 9.29 -4.99
C ILE A 5 -6.34 10.69 -4.41
N LEU A 6 -5.74 10.81 -3.24
CA LEU A 6 -5.52 12.08 -2.55
C LEU A 6 -4.01 12.30 -2.35
N LYS A 7 -3.59 13.55 -2.46
CA LYS A 7 -2.27 14.00 -2.00
C LYS A 7 -2.32 14.31 -0.51
N PRO A 8 -1.18 14.29 0.21
CA PRO A 8 -1.15 14.49 1.66
C PRO A 8 -1.78 15.79 2.18
N LEU A 9 -1.80 16.83 1.35
CA LEU A 9 -2.34 18.14 1.73
C LEU A 9 -3.70 18.47 1.09
N ASP A 10 -4.34 17.51 0.42
CA ASP A 10 -5.67 17.70 -0.14
C ASP A 10 -6.70 17.86 0.98
N LEU A 11 -7.52 18.89 0.87
CA LEU A 11 -8.62 19.13 1.80
C LEU A 11 -9.81 18.25 1.46
N ILE A 12 -10.34 17.55 2.47
CA ILE A 12 -11.51 16.68 2.34
C ILE A 12 -12.53 16.95 3.43
N GLN A 13 -13.80 16.66 3.14
CA GLN A 13 -14.83 16.61 4.15
C GLN A 13 -14.82 15.24 4.87
N PRO A 14 -15.16 15.16 6.16
CA PRO A 14 -15.33 13.89 6.85
C PRO A 14 -16.38 13.02 6.16
N TYR A 15 -16.04 11.74 5.92
CA TYR A 15 -16.99 10.78 5.35
C TYR A 15 -16.70 9.37 5.85
N ARG A 16 -17.68 8.49 5.70
CA ARG A 16 -17.53 7.05 5.92
C ARG A 16 -18.10 6.30 4.72
N LEU A 17 -17.20 5.80 3.86
CA LEU A 17 -17.56 5.00 2.70
C LEU A 17 -16.45 3.97 2.47
N GLU A 18 -16.76 2.70 2.70
CA GLU A 18 -15.85 1.59 2.48
C GLU A 18 -15.90 1.15 1.01
N MET A 19 -14.77 0.68 0.46
CA MET A 19 -14.70 0.24 -0.94
C MET A 19 -15.62 -0.95 -1.22
N GLY A 20 -15.82 -1.82 -0.22
CA GLY A 20 -16.73 -2.97 -0.29
C GLY A 20 -18.22 -2.63 -0.22
N THR A 21 -18.59 -1.35 -0.07
CA THR A 21 -20.00 -0.93 -0.05
C THR A 21 -20.66 -1.24 -1.41
N LYS A 22 -21.80 -1.91 -1.37
CA LYS A 22 -22.63 -2.18 -2.56
C LYS A 22 -23.29 -0.88 -3.02
N LEU A 23 -22.58 -0.11 -3.81
CA LEU A 23 -23.03 1.17 -4.33
C LEU A 23 -22.75 1.22 -5.84
N SER A 24 -23.81 1.23 -6.63
CA SER A 24 -23.69 1.43 -8.08
C SER A 24 -23.55 2.92 -8.40
N VAL A 25 -22.61 3.27 -9.26
CA VAL A 25 -22.36 4.65 -9.71
C VAL A 25 -22.24 4.68 -11.22
N GLY A 26 -23.19 5.31 -11.88
CA GLY A 26 -23.29 5.30 -13.35
C GLY A 26 -23.44 3.87 -13.86
N ASN A 27 -22.55 3.44 -14.76
CA ASN A 27 -22.52 2.10 -15.33
C ASN A 27 -21.70 1.09 -14.48
N SER A 28 -21.17 1.51 -13.33
CA SER A 28 -20.37 0.65 -12.46
C SER A 28 -21.24 0.00 -11.39
N THR A 29 -21.06 -1.29 -11.15
CA THR A 29 -21.82 -2.07 -10.16
C THR A 29 -21.34 -1.88 -8.73
N ASP A 30 -20.10 -1.39 -8.55
CA ASP A 30 -19.46 -1.12 -7.27
C ASP A 30 -18.37 -0.05 -7.39
N LEU A 31 -17.81 0.32 -6.24
CA LEU A 31 -16.76 1.34 -6.18
C LEU A 31 -15.42 0.87 -6.77
N TYR A 32 -15.12 -0.44 -6.73
CA TYR A 32 -13.90 -0.97 -7.35
C TYR A 32 -13.94 -0.78 -8.86
N GLN A 33 -15.06 -1.13 -9.50
CA GLN A 33 -15.24 -0.95 -10.94
C GLN A 33 -15.22 0.55 -11.30
N PHE A 34 -15.90 1.40 -10.52
CA PHE A 34 -15.93 2.84 -10.74
C PHE A 34 -14.55 3.50 -10.71
N TRP A 35 -13.71 3.11 -9.72
CA TRP A 35 -12.42 3.73 -9.51
C TRP A 35 -11.28 3.07 -10.27
N LYS A 36 -11.42 1.80 -10.69
CA LYS A 36 -10.33 1.00 -11.26
C LYS A 36 -9.54 1.74 -12.34
N LYS A 37 -10.24 2.19 -13.39
CA LYS A 37 -9.57 2.88 -14.49
C LYS A 37 -8.96 4.22 -14.05
N LYS A 38 -9.72 5.03 -13.34
CA LYS A 38 -9.31 6.38 -12.92
C LYS A 38 -8.06 6.35 -12.02
N VAL A 39 -8.06 5.46 -11.02
CA VAL A 39 -6.93 5.31 -10.09
C VAL A 39 -5.71 4.73 -10.79
N THR A 40 -5.91 3.71 -11.60
CA THR A 40 -4.81 3.06 -12.33
C THR A 40 -4.16 4.00 -13.34
N ASP A 41 -4.95 4.68 -14.16
CA ASP A 41 -4.43 5.66 -15.15
C ASP A 41 -3.64 6.78 -14.45
N LYS A 42 -4.15 7.27 -13.30
CA LYS A 42 -3.45 8.30 -12.52
C LYS A 42 -2.09 7.81 -12.04
N LEU A 43 -2.01 6.60 -11.48
CA LEU A 43 -0.74 6.01 -11.05
C LEU A 43 0.23 5.81 -12.22
N VAL A 44 -0.24 5.26 -13.34
CA VAL A 44 0.59 5.05 -14.54
C VAL A 44 1.15 6.37 -15.07
N ASN A 45 0.36 7.44 -15.06
CA ASN A 45 0.78 8.76 -15.56
C ASN A 45 1.74 9.49 -14.62
N GLU A 46 1.75 9.15 -13.33
CA GLU A 46 2.65 9.77 -12.34
C GLU A 46 3.96 8.98 -12.14
N LEU A 47 3.99 7.69 -12.50
CA LEU A 47 5.19 6.86 -12.38
C LEU A 47 6.19 7.20 -13.48
N GLU A 48 7.41 7.53 -13.07
CA GLU A 48 8.53 7.73 -13.98
C GLU A 48 9.14 6.38 -14.43
N ARG A 49 9.95 6.44 -15.48
CA ARG A 49 10.63 5.25 -16.00
C ARG A 49 11.61 4.69 -14.94
N ASN A 50 11.49 3.40 -14.64
CA ASN A 50 12.30 2.67 -13.65
C ASN A 50 12.01 3.01 -12.17
N GLU A 51 10.95 3.74 -11.90
CA GLU A 51 10.53 4.03 -10.53
C GLU A 51 9.86 2.80 -9.88
N LEU A 52 10.02 2.64 -8.56
CA LEU A 52 9.33 1.61 -7.77
C LEU A 52 8.00 2.15 -7.27
N LEU A 53 6.92 1.39 -7.48
CA LEU A 53 5.65 1.67 -6.81
C LEU A 53 5.62 0.93 -5.46
N VAL A 54 5.76 1.66 -4.36
CA VAL A 54 5.67 1.07 -3.01
C VAL A 54 4.22 1.09 -2.53
N ASN A 55 3.60 -0.08 -2.48
CA ASN A 55 2.24 -0.25 -2.01
C ASN A 55 2.18 -0.32 -0.49
N LEU A 56 1.81 0.76 0.16
CA LEU A 56 1.52 0.85 1.60
C LEU A 56 0.02 0.98 1.90
N ALA A 57 -0.84 0.84 0.90
CA ALA A 57 -2.28 0.83 1.08
C ALA A 57 -2.76 -0.49 1.73
N SER A 58 -3.96 -0.49 2.30
CA SER A 58 -4.58 -1.74 2.71
C SER A 58 -4.97 -2.57 1.49
N LYS A 59 -5.13 -3.88 1.68
CA LYS A 59 -5.59 -4.78 0.63
C LYS A 59 -6.91 -4.29 0.00
N GLU A 60 -7.82 -3.78 0.82
CA GLU A 60 -9.09 -3.20 0.38
C GLU A 60 -8.88 -2.08 -0.65
N TYR A 61 -8.05 -1.09 -0.32
CA TYR A 61 -7.82 0.05 -1.20
C TYR A 61 -6.94 -0.30 -2.41
N PHE A 62 -5.92 -1.13 -2.22
CA PHE A 62 -5.04 -1.49 -3.33
C PHE A 62 -5.71 -2.39 -4.37
N SER A 63 -6.76 -3.12 -4.00
CA SER A 63 -7.54 -3.97 -4.92
C SER A 63 -8.23 -3.18 -6.05
N VAL A 64 -8.31 -1.85 -5.96
CA VAL A 64 -8.82 -1.01 -7.03
C VAL A 64 -7.82 -0.85 -8.18
N VAL A 65 -6.54 -1.08 -7.94
CA VAL A 65 -5.47 -0.89 -8.92
C VAL A 65 -5.38 -2.07 -9.87
N ASP A 66 -5.39 -1.82 -11.16
CA ASP A 66 -5.08 -2.84 -12.17
C ASP A 66 -3.56 -2.98 -12.32
N THR A 67 -2.99 -3.90 -11.54
CA THR A 67 -1.54 -4.14 -11.54
C THR A 67 -1.00 -4.67 -12.86
N LYS A 68 -1.85 -5.18 -13.76
CA LYS A 68 -1.43 -5.75 -15.06
C LYS A 68 -0.96 -4.68 -16.04
N VAL A 69 -1.42 -3.44 -15.89
CA VAL A 69 -1.05 -2.32 -16.78
C VAL A 69 0.09 -1.46 -16.22
N ILE A 70 0.44 -1.66 -14.95
CA ILE A 70 1.57 -0.97 -14.31
C ILE A 70 2.88 -1.68 -14.72
N LYS A 71 3.75 -0.95 -15.42
CA LYS A 71 5.04 -1.48 -15.88
C LYS A 71 6.14 -1.41 -14.82
N SER A 72 6.01 -0.51 -13.87
CA SER A 72 6.93 -0.34 -12.74
C SER A 72 6.84 -1.53 -11.78
N PRO A 73 7.96 -1.96 -11.18
CA PRO A 73 7.92 -2.97 -10.14
C PRO A 73 7.07 -2.50 -8.95
N ILE A 74 6.18 -3.36 -8.49
CA ILE A 74 5.32 -3.07 -7.33
C ILE A 74 5.90 -3.77 -6.11
N VAL A 75 6.27 -3.00 -5.10
CA VAL A 75 6.77 -3.50 -3.81
C VAL A 75 5.67 -3.38 -2.77
N SER A 76 5.28 -4.49 -2.17
CA SER A 76 4.21 -4.55 -1.16
C SER A 76 4.74 -5.09 0.17
N PRO A 77 5.30 -4.24 1.06
CA PRO A 77 5.78 -4.67 2.37
C PRO A 77 4.66 -5.23 3.25
N GLU A 78 4.93 -6.35 3.90
CA GLU A 78 4.05 -6.93 4.92
C GLU A 78 4.62 -6.73 6.32
N PHE A 79 3.74 -6.53 7.31
CA PHE A 79 4.13 -6.35 8.71
C PHE A 79 3.42 -7.39 9.55
N LYS A 80 4.21 -8.25 10.21
CA LYS A 80 3.72 -9.31 11.08
C LYS A 80 4.22 -9.12 12.52
N ASP A 81 3.34 -9.35 13.46
CA ASP A 81 3.64 -9.30 14.88
C ASP A 81 3.58 -10.72 15.46
N PHE A 82 4.48 -11.02 16.39
CA PHE A 82 4.46 -12.29 17.10
C PHE A 82 3.36 -12.29 18.16
N LYS A 83 2.35 -13.14 17.98
CA LYS A 83 1.22 -13.24 18.89
C LYS A 83 0.78 -14.69 19.05
N ASN A 84 0.69 -15.15 20.29
CA ASN A 84 0.28 -16.51 20.64
C ASN A 84 1.12 -17.59 19.92
N GLY A 85 2.44 -17.43 19.92
CA GLY A 85 3.38 -18.37 19.32
C GLY A 85 3.44 -18.38 17.80
N LYS A 86 2.81 -17.41 17.11
CA LYS A 86 2.79 -17.34 15.63
C LYS A 86 2.91 -15.90 15.12
N LEU A 87 3.58 -15.74 14.00
CA LEU A 87 3.60 -14.47 13.26
C LEU A 87 2.26 -14.25 12.57
N LYS A 88 1.65 -13.09 12.78
CA LYS A 88 0.34 -12.72 12.22
C LYS A 88 0.31 -11.25 11.83
N ILE A 89 -0.43 -10.94 10.78
CA ILE A 89 -0.80 -9.56 10.45
C ILE A 89 -1.88 -9.12 11.43
N ILE A 90 -1.57 -8.11 12.27
CA ILE A 90 -2.52 -7.49 13.18
C ILE A 90 -2.90 -6.13 12.56
N SER A 91 -4.13 -5.98 12.10
CA SER A 91 -4.59 -4.83 11.30
C SER A 91 -4.18 -3.47 11.87
N PHE A 92 -4.36 -3.27 13.18
CA PHE A 92 -4.01 -2.01 13.84
C PHE A 92 -2.50 -1.73 13.81
N TYR A 93 -1.67 -2.75 14.10
CA TYR A 93 -0.22 -2.60 14.08
C TYR A 93 0.32 -2.47 12.66
N ALA A 94 -0.19 -3.27 11.72
CA ALA A 94 0.16 -3.16 10.32
C ALA A 94 -0.19 -1.78 9.72
N LYS A 95 -1.32 -1.18 10.14
CA LYS A 95 -1.68 0.19 9.73
C LYS A 95 -0.66 1.20 10.23
N LYS A 96 -0.25 1.12 11.49
CA LYS A 96 0.80 2.00 12.06
C LYS A 96 2.14 1.78 11.37
N ALA A 97 2.54 0.53 11.16
CA ALA A 97 3.82 0.18 10.52
C ALA A 97 3.91 0.73 9.10
N ARG A 98 2.84 0.63 8.31
CA ARG A 98 2.77 1.24 6.96
C ARG A 98 2.92 2.76 6.99
N GLY A 99 2.33 3.43 7.99
CA GLY A 99 2.52 4.87 8.18
C GLY A 99 3.97 5.23 8.55
N MET A 100 4.60 4.45 9.44
CA MET A 100 6.01 4.63 9.78
C MET A 100 6.94 4.36 8.58
N MET A 101 6.65 3.33 7.78
CA MET A 101 7.37 3.04 6.55
C MET A 101 7.24 4.20 5.55
N ALA A 102 6.04 4.74 5.34
CA ALA A 102 5.84 5.87 4.43
C ALA A 102 6.70 7.07 4.83
N ARG A 103 6.69 7.42 6.11
CA ARG A 103 7.53 8.51 6.66
C ARG A 103 9.02 8.22 6.46
N TYR A 104 9.47 7.03 6.82
CA TYR A 104 10.86 6.61 6.67
C TYR A 104 11.35 6.72 5.21
N LEU A 105 10.56 6.24 4.25
CA LEU A 105 10.92 6.29 2.83
C LEU A 105 11.05 7.73 2.32
N ILE A 106 10.17 8.62 2.77
CA ILE A 106 10.23 10.05 2.43
C ILE A 106 11.46 10.71 3.04
N GLU A 107 11.68 10.54 4.35
CA GLU A 107 12.82 11.14 5.06
C GLU A 107 14.17 10.64 4.54
N LYS A 108 14.25 9.36 4.16
CA LYS A 108 15.45 8.75 3.59
C LYS A 108 15.65 9.08 2.10
N ASN A 109 14.65 9.64 1.44
CA ASN A 109 14.62 9.77 -0.03
C ASN A 109 14.90 8.43 -0.73
N ALA A 110 14.23 7.38 -0.26
CA ALA A 110 14.45 6.00 -0.68
C ALA A 110 14.15 5.81 -2.17
N LYS A 111 15.03 5.09 -2.89
CA LYS A 111 14.91 4.87 -4.34
C LYS A 111 15.09 3.41 -4.75
N SER A 112 15.44 2.53 -3.81
CA SER A 112 15.78 1.15 -4.09
C SER A 112 15.09 0.16 -3.17
N LEU A 113 15.13 -1.13 -3.53
CA LEU A 113 14.69 -2.21 -2.64
C LEU A 113 15.52 -2.28 -1.36
N ASP A 114 16.83 -1.98 -1.45
CA ASP A 114 17.71 -2.00 -0.29
C ASP A 114 17.34 -0.91 0.72
N ASP A 115 16.90 0.26 0.24
CA ASP A 115 16.37 1.30 1.11
C ASP A 115 15.11 0.84 1.83
N ILE A 116 14.20 0.15 1.15
CA ILE A 116 12.98 -0.41 1.75
C ILE A 116 13.35 -1.48 2.77
N ASN A 117 14.26 -2.40 2.41
CA ASN A 117 14.68 -3.52 3.23
C ASN A 117 15.44 -3.09 4.51
N SER A 118 16.04 -1.90 4.49
CA SER A 118 16.74 -1.31 5.64
C SER A 118 15.80 -0.67 6.68
N PHE A 119 14.48 -0.83 6.53
CA PHE A 119 13.54 -0.29 7.49
C PHE A 119 13.63 -1.01 8.85
N GLU A 120 13.99 -0.26 9.91
CA GLU A 120 14.07 -0.73 11.29
C GLU A 120 13.47 0.31 12.22
N ILE A 121 12.14 0.31 12.39
CA ILE A 121 11.44 1.24 13.26
C ILE A 121 10.45 0.50 14.16
N SER A 122 10.38 0.90 15.44
CA SER A 122 9.45 0.34 16.44
C SER A 122 9.55 -1.17 16.60
N GLY A 123 10.76 -1.72 16.48
CA GLY A 123 11.04 -3.15 16.62
C GLY A 123 10.77 -3.98 15.37
N TYR A 124 10.20 -3.42 14.31
CA TYR A 124 10.11 -4.11 13.03
C TYR A 124 11.47 -4.18 12.34
N ARG A 125 11.79 -5.36 11.81
CA ARG A 125 12.97 -5.62 10.98
C ARG A 125 12.63 -6.61 9.87
N LEU A 126 13.37 -6.55 8.78
CA LEU A 126 13.22 -7.50 7.69
C LEU A 126 13.47 -8.94 8.17
N SER A 127 12.59 -9.85 7.80
CA SER A 127 12.78 -11.29 7.99
C SER A 127 13.08 -11.95 6.65
N ASN A 128 14.30 -12.43 6.48
CA ASN A 128 14.67 -13.20 5.28
C ASN A 128 13.94 -14.55 5.21
N GLU A 129 13.61 -15.15 6.35
CA GLU A 129 12.89 -16.43 6.41
C GLU A 129 11.44 -16.30 5.95
N GLU A 130 10.77 -15.21 6.32
CA GLU A 130 9.38 -14.94 5.94
C GLU A 130 9.26 -14.31 4.54
N THR A 131 10.35 -13.73 4.02
CA THR A 131 10.38 -13.06 2.71
C THR A 131 10.65 -14.07 1.60
N THR A 132 9.60 -14.57 0.97
CA THR A 132 9.70 -15.51 -0.16
C THR A 132 9.82 -14.84 -1.53
N ASN A 133 9.45 -13.57 -1.61
CA ASN A 133 9.50 -12.75 -2.82
C ASN A 133 10.10 -11.38 -2.49
N LYS A 134 11.15 -10.98 -3.18
CA LYS A 134 11.83 -9.70 -2.98
C LYS A 134 10.94 -8.46 -3.11
N PHE A 135 9.84 -8.58 -3.85
CA PHE A 135 8.85 -7.50 -3.98
C PHE A 135 7.77 -7.52 -2.91
N ASN A 136 7.77 -8.53 -2.05
CA ASN A 136 6.88 -8.65 -0.90
C ASN A 136 7.71 -8.85 0.39
N PRO A 137 8.58 -7.88 0.75
CA PRO A 137 9.40 -8.02 1.95
C PRO A 137 8.53 -8.08 3.20
N VAL A 138 8.86 -9.00 4.09
CA VAL A 138 8.13 -9.21 5.34
C VAL A 138 8.94 -8.67 6.51
N PHE A 139 8.35 -7.73 7.22
CA PHE A 139 8.91 -7.14 8.44
C PHE A 139 8.22 -7.74 9.66
N ILE A 140 9.00 -8.20 10.62
CA ILE A 140 8.51 -8.87 11.83
C ILE A 140 8.88 -8.11 13.09
N ARG A 141 8.00 -8.22 14.08
CA ARG A 141 8.21 -7.72 15.43
C ARG A 141 7.69 -8.69 16.47
#